data_6dc20cbeb11270bb645123a874ea448c
#
_entry.id   6dc20cbeb11270bb645123a874ea448c
#
_cell.length_a   1.000
_cell.length_b   1.000
_cell.length_c   1.000
_cell.angle_alpha   90.00
_cell.angle_beta   90.00
_cell.angle_gamma   90.00
#
_symmetry.space_group_name_H-M   'P 1'
#
loop_
_entity.id
_entity.type
_entity.pdbx_description
1 polymer ?
#
loop_
_entity_poly.entity_id
_entity_poly.type
_entity_poly.pdbx_seq_one_letter_code
_entity_poly.pdbx_strand_id
1 'polypeptide(L)'
;IDVMLFGLAGVLIWLVQMVWIPFWAAGVINGLGHFWGYRNWTTTDASTNIFPIGILIGGEELHNNHHAFAASARLSCRWYEFDIGWFYIRLLETFGMAKVRKVAPRIRINRHKATVDFDTVTAILGNRLQVLSSFAQQVIRPVTKAELRHQTILAESQALQTVYQYQRNLYQLWERTAISQEARLAAVQEWISNAEKTGIAALEQFAQRLKGYSIVT
;
A
#
# COMPACT_ATOMS: atom_id res chain seq x y z
N ILE A 1 2.78 -37.67 -2.22
CA ILE A 1 1.65 -37.61 -3.15
C ILE A 1 2.15 -38.00 -4.54
N ASP A 2 3.20 -37.33 -5.08
CA ASP A 2 3.68 -37.53 -6.46
C ASP A 2 4.05 -38.97 -6.77
N VAL A 3 4.77 -39.63 -5.84
CA VAL A 3 5.15 -41.04 -5.96
C VAL A 3 3.91 -41.98 -5.89
N MET A 4 2.89 -41.61 -5.10
CA MET A 4 1.65 -42.37 -5.01
C MET A 4 0.80 -42.27 -6.30
N LEU A 5 0.84 -41.11 -6.96
CA LEU A 5 0.07 -40.88 -8.19
C LEU A 5 0.79 -41.32 -9.45
N PHE A 6 2.12 -41.19 -9.50
CA PHE A 6 2.93 -41.33 -10.71
C PHE A 6 4.05 -42.37 -10.58
N GLY A 7 4.12 -43.15 -9.47
CA GLY A 7 5.17 -44.14 -9.24
C GLY A 7 6.57 -43.54 -9.28
N LEU A 8 7.53 -44.19 -9.92
CA LEU A 8 8.91 -43.69 -10.03
C LEU A 8 9.03 -42.35 -10.76
N ALA A 9 8.14 -42.05 -11.69
CA ALA A 9 8.08 -40.75 -12.36
C ALA A 9 7.74 -39.64 -11.37
N GLY A 10 7.03 -39.91 -10.27
CA GLY A 10 6.74 -38.97 -9.20
C GLY A 10 7.99 -38.49 -8.48
N VAL A 11 9.08 -39.27 -8.44
CA VAL A 11 10.38 -38.80 -7.88
C VAL A 11 10.98 -37.71 -8.76
N LEU A 12 10.92 -37.85 -10.08
CA LEU A 12 11.41 -36.85 -11.02
C LEU A 12 10.57 -35.55 -10.93
N ILE A 13 9.25 -35.70 -10.84
CA ILE A 13 8.33 -34.55 -10.66
C ILE A 13 8.70 -33.82 -9.38
N TRP A 14 8.87 -34.51 -8.26
CA TRP A 14 9.27 -33.94 -6.98
C TRP A 14 10.62 -33.23 -7.06
N LEU A 15 11.63 -33.81 -7.71
CA LEU A 15 12.96 -33.20 -7.89
C LEU A 15 12.86 -31.90 -8.70
N VAL A 16 12.07 -31.88 -9.77
CA VAL A 16 11.82 -30.66 -10.57
C VAL A 16 11.16 -29.59 -9.70
N GLN A 17 10.16 -29.93 -8.91
CA GLN A 17 9.49 -28.99 -8.00
C GLN A 17 10.45 -28.43 -6.96
N MET A 18 11.35 -29.26 -6.39
CA MET A 18 12.36 -28.86 -5.40
C MET A 18 13.39 -27.88 -5.94
N VAL A 19 13.67 -27.90 -7.24
CA VAL A 19 14.55 -26.93 -7.91
C VAL A 19 13.78 -25.73 -8.40
N TRP A 20 12.60 -25.95 -8.98
CA TRP A 20 11.77 -24.93 -9.60
C TRP A 20 11.31 -23.84 -8.61
N ILE A 21 10.77 -24.26 -7.46
CA ILE A 21 10.24 -23.34 -6.46
C ILE A 21 11.33 -22.41 -5.90
N PRO A 22 12.48 -22.90 -5.38
CA PRO A 22 13.54 -22.02 -4.90
C PRO A 22 14.14 -21.13 -5.97
N PHE A 23 14.29 -21.65 -7.20
CA PHE A 23 14.81 -20.86 -8.32
C PHE A 23 13.93 -19.62 -8.58
N TRP A 24 12.64 -19.83 -8.69
CA TRP A 24 11.71 -18.73 -8.94
C TRP A 24 11.49 -17.85 -7.70
N ALA A 25 11.20 -18.43 -6.55
CA ALA A 25 10.87 -17.65 -5.34
C ALA A 25 12.08 -16.90 -4.78
N ALA A 26 13.23 -17.55 -4.62
CA ALA A 26 14.42 -16.91 -4.07
C ALA A 26 15.24 -16.21 -5.13
N GLY A 27 15.47 -16.82 -6.29
CA GLY A 27 16.31 -16.26 -7.35
C GLY A 27 15.60 -15.15 -8.12
N VAL A 28 14.48 -15.46 -8.76
CA VAL A 28 13.80 -14.50 -9.64
C VAL A 28 13.01 -13.48 -8.83
N ILE A 29 12.12 -13.91 -7.95
CA ILE A 29 11.24 -12.98 -7.24
C ILE A 29 12.02 -12.11 -6.26
N ASN A 30 12.80 -12.69 -5.35
CA ASN A 30 13.58 -11.90 -4.40
C ASN A 30 14.77 -11.18 -5.05
N GLY A 31 15.41 -11.76 -6.06
CA GLY A 31 16.49 -11.10 -6.78
C GLY A 31 15.98 -9.98 -7.69
N LEU A 32 15.22 -10.35 -8.73
CA LEU A 32 14.74 -9.40 -9.73
C LEU A 32 13.69 -8.45 -9.18
N GLY A 33 12.79 -8.94 -8.30
CA GLY A 33 11.74 -8.16 -7.68
C GLY A 33 12.23 -7.09 -6.70
N HIS A 34 13.52 -7.08 -6.32
CA HIS A 34 14.15 -5.99 -5.58
C HIS A 34 15.06 -5.11 -6.44
N PHE A 35 15.18 -5.40 -7.73
CA PHE A 35 16.07 -4.68 -8.62
C PHE A 35 15.35 -4.01 -9.79
N TRP A 36 14.36 -4.69 -10.39
CA TRP A 36 13.73 -4.24 -11.63
C TRP A 36 12.21 -4.39 -11.56
N GLY A 37 11.51 -3.34 -11.99
CA GLY A 37 10.06 -3.31 -12.06
C GLY A 37 9.47 -1.96 -11.68
N TYR A 38 8.15 -1.93 -11.48
CA TYR A 38 7.43 -0.73 -11.05
C TYR A 38 7.00 -0.84 -9.58
N ARG A 39 6.72 0.30 -8.96
CA ARG A 39 6.28 0.38 -7.56
C ARG A 39 4.93 1.05 -7.46
N ASN A 40 4.01 0.39 -6.77
CA ASN A 40 2.74 1.00 -6.36
C ASN A 40 2.84 1.68 -5.00
N TRP A 41 3.75 1.20 -4.15
CA TRP A 41 3.86 1.58 -2.75
C TRP A 41 5.30 1.94 -2.39
N THR A 42 5.44 2.90 -1.50
CA THR A 42 6.74 3.20 -0.87
C THR A 42 6.90 2.27 0.33
N THR A 43 7.61 1.18 0.15
CA THR A 43 8.01 0.23 1.19
C THR A 43 9.36 0.62 1.77
N THR A 44 9.71 0.09 2.95
CA THR A 44 11.02 0.31 3.58
C THR A 44 12.17 -0.40 2.86
N ASP A 45 11.83 -1.34 1.99
CA ASP A 45 12.75 -2.11 1.15
C ASP A 45 12.73 -1.65 -0.31
N ALA A 46 13.53 -2.30 -1.16
CA ALA A 46 13.63 -2.00 -2.59
C ALA A 46 12.64 -2.80 -3.46
N SER A 47 11.62 -3.46 -2.86
CA SER A 47 10.67 -4.32 -3.59
C SER A 47 9.97 -3.58 -4.73
N THR A 48 9.85 -4.24 -5.88
CA THR A 48 9.16 -3.76 -7.08
C THR A 48 8.18 -4.83 -7.57
N ASN A 49 7.15 -4.43 -8.28
CA ASN A 49 6.33 -5.36 -9.06
C ASN A 49 7.07 -5.63 -10.38
N ILE A 50 7.44 -6.87 -10.65
CA ILE A 50 8.20 -7.25 -11.82
C ILE A 50 7.35 -7.04 -13.09
N PHE A 51 6.13 -7.54 -13.04
CA PHE A 51 5.19 -7.47 -14.16
C PHE A 51 3.74 -7.39 -13.64
N PRO A 52 2.81 -6.68 -14.33
CA PRO A 52 1.45 -6.51 -13.84
C PRO A 52 0.57 -7.77 -13.94
N ILE A 53 1.04 -8.83 -14.60
CA ILE A 53 0.30 -10.08 -14.77
C ILE A 53 1.01 -11.17 -13.98
N GLY A 54 0.52 -11.44 -12.77
CA GLY A 54 1.05 -12.44 -11.85
C GLY A 54 0.47 -13.82 -12.12
N ILE A 55 1.06 -14.57 -13.06
CA ILE A 55 0.62 -15.91 -13.48
C ILE A 55 1.66 -16.98 -13.15
N LEU A 56 2.95 -16.68 -13.32
CA LEU A 56 3.99 -17.69 -13.28
C LEU A 56 4.24 -18.24 -11.88
N ILE A 57 4.10 -17.36 -10.85
CA ILE A 57 4.41 -17.71 -9.45
C ILE A 57 3.27 -17.29 -8.53
N GLY A 58 2.04 -17.58 -8.91
CA GLY A 58 0.88 -17.40 -8.04
C GLY A 58 0.55 -15.94 -7.68
N GLY A 59 1.07 -14.95 -8.42
CA GLY A 59 0.88 -13.54 -8.16
C GLY A 59 2.08 -12.85 -7.50
N GLU A 60 3.12 -13.59 -7.10
CA GLU A 60 4.32 -13.04 -6.45
C GLU A 60 5.13 -12.10 -7.34
N GLU A 61 4.86 -12.04 -8.65
CA GLU A 61 5.36 -11.02 -9.57
C GLU A 61 4.94 -9.60 -9.13
N LEU A 62 3.86 -9.49 -8.36
CA LEU A 62 3.38 -8.26 -7.73
C LEU A 62 4.06 -8.03 -6.38
N HIS A 63 5.37 -8.13 -6.34
CA HIS A 63 6.20 -8.25 -5.15
C HIS A 63 6.19 -6.99 -4.26
N ASN A 64 6.15 -5.80 -4.84
CA ASN A 64 5.99 -4.55 -4.08
C ASN A 64 4.61 -4.48 -3.40
N ASN A 65 3.56 -4.98 -4.05
CA ASN A 65 2.23 -5.07 -3.43
C ASN A 65 2.22 -6.08 -2.28
N HIS A 66 2.91 -7.24 -2.45
CA HIS A 66 3.08 -8.23 -1.41
C HIS A 66 3.82 -7.63 -0.19
N HIS A 67 4.95 -6.98 -0.39
CA HIS A 67 5.72 -6.34 0.69
C HIS A 67 4.94 -5.21 1.39
N ALA A 68 4.10 -4.49 0.67
CA ALA A 68 3.24 -3.47 1.26
C ALA A 68 2.13 -4.05 2.14
N PHE A 69 1.59 -5.22 1.77
CA PHE A 69 0.46 -5.88 2.44
C PHE A 69 0.68 -7.38 2.56
N ALA A 70 1.74 -7.80 3.23
CA ALA A 70 2.18 -9.19 3.33
C ALA A 70 1.12 -10.18 3.85
N ALA A 71 0.13 -9.71 4.63
CA ALA A 71 -0.97 -10.54 5.13
C ALA A 71 -2.20 -10.59 4.22
N SER A 72 -2.15 -9.95 3.04
CA SER A 72 -3.28 -9.92 2.11
C SER A 72 -3.32 -11.18 1.26
N ALA A 73 -4.50 -11.80 1.15
CA ALA A 73 -4.74 -12.90 0.22
C ALA A 73 -4.79 -12.43 -1.25
N ARG A 74 -4.88 -11.14 -1.49
CA ARG A 74 -4.89 -10.54 -2.82
C ARG A 74 -3.68 -9.65 -2.99
N LEU A 75 -2.86 -9.93 -3.99
CA LEU A 75 -1.66 -9.15 -4.32
C LEU A 75 -1.92 -8.05 -5.34
N SER A 76 -2.91 -8.20 -6.22
CA SER A 76 -3.29 -7.14 -7.18
C SER A 76 -3.93 -5.94 -6.47
N CYS A 77 -3.35 -4.75 -6.64
CA CYS A 77 -3.81 -3.49 -6.03
C CYS A 77 -4.40 -2.52 -7.07
N ARG A 78 -4.03 -2.64 -8.33
CA ARG A 78 -4.47 -1.78 -9.44
C ARG A 78 -5.42 -2.52 -10.38
N TRP A 79 -6.22 -1.80 -11.12
CA TRP A 79 -7.20 -2.36 -12.05
C TRP A 79 -6.57 -3.16 -13.21
N TYR A 80 -5.34 -2.81 -13.60
CA TYR A 80 -4.58 -3.45 -14.67
C TYR A 80 -3.71 -4.63 -14.19
N GLU A 81 -3.69 -4.91 -12.90
CA GLU A 81 -2.94 -6.02 -12.33
C GLU A 81 -3.82 -7.26 -12.26
N PHE A 82 -3.27 -8.37 -12.74
CA PHE A 82 -3.87 -9.68 -12.63
C PHE A 82 -3.09 -10.55 -11.64
N ASP A 83 -3.80 -11.26 -10.79
CA ASP A 83 -3.28 -12.10 -9.71
C ASP A 83 -3.95 -13.47 -9.80
N ILE A 84 -3.22 -14.45 -10.34
CA ILE A 84 -3.74 -15.83 -10.53
C ILE A 84 -3.99 -16.51 -9.19
N GLY A 85 -3.19 -16.24 -8.16
CA GLY A 85 -3.38 -16.77 -6.82
C GLY A 85 -4.71 -16.31 -6.23
N TRP A 86 -5.01 -15.02 -6.36
CA TRP A 86 -6.30 -14.46 -5.97
C TRP A 86 -7.46 -15.06 -6.76
N PHE A 87 -7.29 -15.24 -8.07
CA PHE A 87 -8.31 -15.89 -8.90
C PHE A 87 -8.65 -17.28 -8.40
N TYR A 88 -7.65 -18.13 -8.10
CA TYR A 88 -7.88 -19.46 -7.54
C TYR A 88 -8.50 -19.44 -6.15
N ILE A 89 -8.07 -18.54 -5.27
CA ILE A 89 -8.68 -18.38 -3.94
C ILE A 89 -10.16 -18.04 -4.07
N ARG A 90 -10.54 -17.13 -4.97
CA ARG A 90 -11.95 -16.79 -5.21
C ARG A 90 -12.75 -17.94 -5.79
N LEU A 91 -12.15 -18.70 -6.70
CA LEU A 91 -12.78 -19.90 -7.26
C LEU A 91 -13.06 -20.93 -6.15
N LEU A 92 -12.07 -21.25 -5.33
CA LEU A 92 -12.21 -22.17 -4.20
C LEU A 92 -13.22 -21.67 -3.15
N GLU A 93 -13.26 -20.37 -2.91
CA GLU A 93 -14.24 -19.76 -1.99
C GLU A 93 -15.67 -19.92 -2.52
N THR A 94 -15.87 -19.82 -3.84
CA THR A 94 -17.19 -20.04 -4.48
C THR A 94 -17.71 -21.47 -4.25
N PHE A 95 -16.81 -22.45 -4.17
CA PHE A 95 -17.15 -23.85 -3.86
C PHE A 95 -17.15 -24.16 -2.35
N GLY A 96 -16.96 -23.15 -1.48
CA GLY A 96 -16.89 -23.35 -0.03
C GLY A 96 -15.63 -24.08 0.46
N MET A 97 -14.63 -24.27 -0.41
CA MET A 97 -13.36 -24.96 -0.13
C MET A 97 -12.30 -24.05 0.50
N ALA A 98 -12.48 -22.72 0.42
CA ALA A 98 -11.59 -21.73 1.02
C ALA A 98 -12.40 -20.61 1.67
N LYS A 99 -11.77 -19.90 2.62
CA LYS A 99 -12.31 -18.69 3.24
C LYS A 99 -11.24 -17.62 3.28
N VAL A 100 -11.50 -16.49 2.64
CA VAL A 100 -10.61 -15.33 2.69
C VAL A 100 -10.64 -14.72 4.09
N ARG A 101 -9.48 -14.63 4.73
CA ARG A 101 -9.34 -14.06 6.08
C ARG A 101 -9.01 -12.57 6.04
N LYS A 102 -8.15 -12.16 5.11
CA LYS A 102 -7.66 -10.79 5.05
C LYS A 102 -7.35 -10.40 3.60
N VAL A 103 -7.77 -9.19 3.24
CA VAL A 103 -7.38 -8.53 1.98
C VAL A 103 -6.83 -7.16 2.35
N ALA A 104 -5.93 -6.63 1.54
CA ALA A 104 -5.44 -5.26 1.71
C ALA A 104 -6.63 -4.29 1.77
N PRO A 105 -6.73 -3.46 2.82
CA PRO A 105 -7.86 -2.57 2.98
C PRO A 105 -7.90 -1.56 1.83
N ARG A 106 -9.09 -1.29 1.31
CA ARG A 106 -9.32 -0.28 0.29
C ARG A 106 -9.93 0.95 0.92
N ILE A 107 -9.36 2.10 0.63
CA ILE A 107 -9.96 3.37 1.03
C ILE A 107 -11.01 3.73 -0.02
N ARG A 108 -12.22 3.98 0.45
CA ARG A 108 -13.25 4.69 -0.30
C ARG A 108 -13.22 6.16 0.12
N ILE A 109 -13.31 7.07 -0.85
CA ILE A 109 -13.39 8.50 -0.59
C ILE A 109 -14.83 8.94 -0.78
N ASN A 110 -15.48 9.29 0.33
CA ASN A 110 -16.78 9.93 0.30
C ASN A 110 -16.57 11.45 0.30
N ARG A 111 -16.80 12.08 -0.84
CA ARG A 111 -16.60 13.54 -1.04
C ARG A 111 -17.58 14.41 -0.23
N HIS A 112 -18.67 13.82 0.24
CA HIS A 112 -19.70 14.53 1.02
C HIS A 112 -19.49 14.40 2.53
N LYS A 113 -18.50 13.63 2.96
CA LYS A 113 -18.18 13.47 4.39
C LYS A 113 -17.41 14.69 4.90
N ALA A 114 -18.05 15.46 5.76
CA ALA A 114 -17.49 16.71 6.30
C ALA A 114 -16.77 16.51 7.66
N THR A 115 -17.04 15.39 8.36
CA THR A 115 -16.55 15.15 9.72
C THR A 115 -15.62 13.95 9.77
N VAL A 116 -14.60 14.04 10.63
CA VAL A 116 -13.68 12.94 10.94
C VAL A 116 -14.27 12.12 12.07
N ASP A 117 -14.52 10.84 11.83
CA ASP A 117 -15.03 9.87 12.77
C ASP A 117 -14.08 8.67 12.94
N PHE A 118 -14.45 7.68 13.74
CA PHE A 118 -13.65 6.47 13.96
C PHE A 118 -13.40 5.66 12.68
N ASP A 119 -14.36 5.66 11.74
CA ASP A 119 -14.18 5.00 10.44
C ASP A 119 -13.07 5.69 9.61
N THR A 120 -13.07 7.04 9.61
CA THR A 120 -11.98 7.83 8.99
C THR A 120 -10.63 7.51 9.61
N VAL A 121 -10.56 7.48 10.95
CA VAL A 121 -9.31 7.16 11.67
C VAL A 121 -8.82 5.76 11.31
N THR A 122 -9.72 4.78 11.32
CA THR A 122 -9.41 3.40 10.97
C THR A 122 -8.94 3.28 9.52
N ALA A 123 -9.58 4.01 8.59
CA ALA A 123 -9.17 4.08 7.19
C ALA A 123 -7.77 4.67 7.01
N ILE A 124 -7.47 5.78 7.69
CA ILE A 124 -6.15 6.43 7.64
C ILE A 124 -5.09 5.52 8.25
N LEU A 125 -5.31 5.05 9.48
CA LEU A 125 -4.30 4.26 10.21
C LEU A 125 -4.07 2.89 9.56
N GLY A 126 -5.11 2.24 9.06
CA GLY A 126 -5.02 0.96 8.37
C GLY A 126 -4.34 1.03 6.99
N ASN A 127 -4.22 2.22 6.41
CA ASN A 127 -3.70 2.42 5.06
C ASN A 127 -2.48 3.36 5.00
N ARG A 128 -1.58 3.23 5.98
CA ARG A 128 -0.38 4.08 6.13
C ARG A 128 0.32 4.36 4.80
N LEU A 129 0.67 3.31 4.06
CA LEU A 129 1.44 3.44 2.81
C LEU A 129 0.70 4.24 1.74
N GLN A 130 -0.61 4.02 1.60
CA GLN A 130 -1.43 4.75 0.63
C GLN A 130 -1.58 6.23 1.02
N VAL A 131 -1.78 6.51 2.31
CA VAL A 131 -1.88 7.89 2.82
C VAL A 131 -0.58 8.64 2.58
N LEU A 132 0.57 8.05 2.97
CA LEU A 132 1.88 8.67 2.80
C LEU A 132 2.27 8.85 1.32
N SER A 133 2.01 7.86 0.48
CA SER A 133 2.21 7.98 -0.97
C SER A 133 1.33 9.08 -1.58
N SER A 134 0.07 9.17 -1.15
CA SER A 134 -0.84 10.24 -1.59
C SER A 134 -0.39 11.61 -1.12
N PHE A 135 0.13 11.73 0.10
CA PHE A 135 0.71 12.98 0.61
C PHE A 135 1.91 13.43 -0.23
N ALA A 136 2.84 12.52 -0.50
CA ALA A 136 4.00 12.82 -1.33
C ALA A 136 3.62 13.30 -2.75
N GLN A 137 2.63 12.63 -3.37
CA GLN A 137 2.19 12.97 -4.73
C GLN A 137 1.34 14.24 -4.81
N GLN A 138 0.48 14.48 -3.83
CA GLN A 138 -0.53 15.55 -3.88
C GLN A 138 -0.09 16.82 -3.15
N VAL A 139 0.86 16.73 -2.22
CA VAL A 139 1.32 17.86 -1.42
C VAL A 139 2.78 18.19 -1.74
N ILE A 140 3.70 17.28 -1.46
CA ILE A 140 5.14 17.55 -1.61
C ILE A 140 5.48 17.92 -3.06
N ARG A 141 5.10 17.06 -4.00
CA ARG A 141 5.47 17.22 -5.42
C ARG A 141 4.94 18.52 -6.06
N PRO A 142 3.65 18.91 -5.88
CA PRO A 142 3.16 20.18 -6.39
C PRO A 142 3.81 21.39 -5.75
N VAL A 143 4.02 21.40 -4.41
CA VAL A 143 4.66 22.51 -3.71
C VAL A 143 6.11 22.67 -4.17
N THR A 144 6.90 21.59 -4.21
CA THR A 144 8.28 21.63 -4.73
C THR A 144 8.33 22.16 -6.17
N LYS A 145 7.40 21.72 -7.03
CA LYS A 145 7.34 22.19 -8.42
C LYS A 145 6.96 23.66 -8.53
N ALA A 146 6.11 24.17 -7.64
CA ALA A 146 5.75 25.58 -7.59
C ALA A 146 6.94 26.43 -7.18
N GLU A 147 7.63 26.06 -6.08
CA GLU A 147 8.82 26.75 -5.58
C GLU A 147 9.95 26.81 -6.63
N LEU A 148 10.21 25.68 -7.32
CA LEU A 148 11.19 25.64 -8.43
C LEU A 148 10.84 26.59 -9.59
N ARG A 149 9.54 26.75 -9.90
CA ARG A 149 9.09 27.70 -10.94
C ARG A 149 9.32 29.15 -10.55
N HIS A 150 9.25 29.46 -9.27
CA HIS A 150 9.51 30.78 -8.72
C HIS A 150 10.99 31.05 -8.45
N GLN A 151 11.89 30.13 -8.85
CA GLN A 151 13.34 30.19 -8.61
C GLN A 151 13.68 30.32 -7.11
N THR A 152 12.81 29.86 -6.23
CA THR A 152 13.02 29.89 -4.77
C THR A 152 14.08 28.86 -4.39
N ILE A 153 14.99 29.22 -3.49
CA ILE A 153 15.93 28.27 -2.90
C ILE A 153 15.13 27.33 -2.01
N LEU A 154 15.05 26.05 -2.37
CA LEU A 154 14.17 25.07 -1.71
C LEU A 154 14.42 24.95 -0.19
N ALA A 155 15.68 25.10 0.23
CA ALA A 155 16.04 25.07 1.65
C ALA A 155 15.47 26.24 2.47
N GLU A 156 15.18 27.37 1.83
CA GLU A 156 14.65 28.59 2.45
C GLU A 156 13.12 28.72 2.28
N SER A 157 12.50 27.88 1.48
CA SER A 157 11.06 27.92 1.26
C SER A 157 10.28 27.58 2.53
N GLN A 158 9.59 28.54 3.09
CA GLN A 158 8.71 28.36 4.26
C GLN A 158 7.57 27.37 3.95
N ALA A 159 7.00 27.43 2.76
CA ALA A 159 5.94 26.51 2.34
C ALA A 159 6.44 25.07 2.33
N LEU A 160 7.63 24.81 1.80
CA LEU A 160 8.23 23.49 1.75
C LEU A 160 8.62 22.97 3.14
N GLN A 161 9.18 23.83 4.01
CA GLN A 161 9.49 23.51 5.41
C GLN A 161 8.20 23.12 6.17
N THR A 162 7.12 23.89 5.99
CA THR A 162 5.81 23.59 6.57
C THR A 162 5.30 22.24 6.11
N VAL A 163 5.34 21.96 4.81
CA VAL A 163 4.89 20.67 4.25
C VAL A 163 5.68 19.49 4.83
N TYR A 164 7.00 19.61 4.98
CA TYR A 164 7.81 18.55 5.59
C TYR A 164 7.53 18.39 7.10
N GLN A 165 7.20 19.46 7.79
CA GLN A 165 6.76 19.38 9.20
C GLN A 165 5.43 18.62 9.29
N TYR A 166 4.45 18.95 8.46
CA TYR A 166 3.17 18.22 8.40
C TYR A 166 3.34 16.75 8.00
N GLN A 167 4.28 16.46 7.13
CA GLN A 167 4.63 15.06 6.81
C GLN A 167 5.15 14.34 8.06
N ARG A 168 6.07 14.93 8.82
CA ARG A 168 6.58 14.33 10.07
C ARG A 168 5.48 14.11 11.10
N ASN A 169 4.62 15.11 11.29
CA ASN A 169 3.47 15.00 12.20
C ASN A 169 2.49 13.91 11.74
N LEU A 170 2.30 13.76 10.43
CA LEU A 170 1.49 12.68 9.87
C LEU A 170 2.09 11.31 10.19
N TYR A 171 3.42 11.13 10.06
CA TYR A 171 4.11 9.90 10.45
C TYR A 171 3.88 9.55 11.93
N GLN A 172 3.89 10.52 12.82
CA GLN A 172 3.70 10.30 14.27
C GLN A 172 2.33 9.69 14.62
N LEU A 173 1.31 9.85 13.77
CA LEU A 173 0.00 9.22 13.99
C LEU A 173 0.10 7.68 14.05
N TRP A 174 1.05 7.08 13.34
CA TRP A 174 1.27 5.61 13.34
C TRP A 174 2.25 5.15 14.43
N GLU A 175 3.10 6.02 14.93
CA GLU A 175 4.08 5.68 15.96
C GLU A 175 3.44 5.64 17.37
N ARG A 176 2.33 6.30 17.57
CA ARG A 176 1.58 6.33 18.84
C ARG A 176 0.76 5.05 19.01
N THR A 177 1.43 3.93 19.36
CA THR A 177 0.78 2.61 19.45
C THR A 177 -0.04 2.38 20.73
N ALA A 178 0.25 3.08 21.82
CA ALA A 178 -0.32 2.85 23.16
C ALA A 178 -1.39 3.86 23.57
N ILE A 179 -2.13 4.48 22.65
CA ILE A 179 -3.16 5.47 22.97
C ILE A 179 -4.57 4.94 22.69
N SER A 180 -5.57 5.50 23.41
CA SER A 180 -6.99 5.15 23.23
C SER A 180 -7.51 5.49 21.84
N GLN A 181 -8.66 4.94 21.47
CA GLN A 181 -9.29 5.27 20.18
C GLN A 181 -9.71 6.74 20.10
N GLU A 182 -10.19 7.29 21.22
CA GLU A 182 -10.57 8.71 21.32
C GLU A 182 -9.36 9.62 21.15
N ALA A 183 -8.22 9.26 21.73
CA ALA A 183 -6.97 10.02 21.56
C ALA A 183 -6.45 9.96 20.11
N ARG A 184 -6.64 8.84 19.41
CA ARG A 184 -6.34 8.72 17.97
C ARG A 184 -7.27 9.59 17.14
N LEU A 185 -8.56 9.60 17.45
CA LEU A 185 -9.54 10.45 16.79
C LEU A 185 -9.17 11.92 16.95
N ALA A 186 -8.90 12.35 18.19
CA ALA A 186 -8.49 13.73 18.47
C ALA A 186 -7.21 14.11 17.70
N ALA A 187 -6.20 13.25 17.68
CA ALA A 187 -4.95 13.52 16.96
C ALA A 187 -5.13 13.68 15.45
N VAL A 188 -5.97 12.84 14.83
CA VAL A 188 -6.29 12.95 13.40
C VAL A 188 -7.12 14.21 13.12
N GLN A 189 -8.11 14.52 13.97
CA GLN A 189 -8.90 15.75 13.85
C GLN A 189 -8.04 17.00 13.99
N GLU A 190 -7.13 17.02 14.96
CA GLU A 190 -6.19 18.12 15.17
C GLU A 190 -5.28 18.30 13.95
N TRP A 191 -4.68 17.22 13.46
CA TRP A 191 -3.81 17.28 12.27
C TRP A 191 -4.55 17.86 11.07
N ILE A 192 -5.77 17.36 10.79
CA ILE A 192 -6.60 17.82 9.67
C ILE A 192 -6.98 19.31 9.85
N SER A 193 -7.48 19.69 11.04
CA SER A 193 -7.90 21.08 11.33
C SER A 193 -6.73 22.06 11.19
N ASN A 194 -5.54 21.67 11.64
CA ASN A 194 -4.35 22.51 11.51
C ASN A 194 -3.88 22.61 10.05
N ALA A 195 -3.94 21.50 9.28
CA ALA A 195 -3.58 21.48 7.87
C ALA A 195 -4.48 22.38 7.02
N GLU A 196 -5.78 22.47 7.34
CA GLU A 196 -6.75 23.33 6.66
C GLU A 196 -6.53 24.84 6.88
N LYS A 197 -5.74 25.20 7.88
CA LYS A 197 -5.46 26.61 8.24
C LYS A 197 -4.09 27.10 7.76
N THR A 198 -3.36 26.28 7.01
CA THR A 198 -1.97 26.61 6.62
C THR A 198 -1.84 27.65 5.51
N GLY A 199 -2.89 27.89 4.71
CA GLY A 199 -2.82 28.70 3.48
C GLY A 199 -2.12 28.00 2.32
N ILE A 200 -1.68 26.74 2.48
CA ILE A 200 -1.05 25.95 1.41
C ILE A 200 -2.12 25.11 0.74
N ALA A 201 -2.61 25.55 -0.42
CA ALA A 201 -3.76 24.93 -1.10
C ALA A 201 -3.64 23.39 -1.28
N ALA A 202 -2.45 22.89 -1.59
CA ALA A 202 -2.22 21.45 -1.76
C ALA A 202 -2.40 20.69 -0.43
N LEU A 203 -1.97 21.26 0.69
CA LEU A 203 -2.09 20.67 2.02
C LEU A 203 -3.55 20.71 2.51
N GLU A 204 -4.24 21.82 2.29
CA GLU A 204 -5.66 21.98 2.61
C GLU A 204 -6.53 20.98 1.85
N GLN A 205 -6.32 20.85 0.53
CA GLN A 205 -7.04 19.88 -0.32
C GLN A 205 -6.79 18.44 0.14
N PHE A 206 -5.55 18.14 0.53
CA PHE A 206 -5.23 16.82 1.06
C PHE A 206 -5.94 16.55 2.40
N ALA A 207 -5.97 17.53 3.31
CA ALA A 207 -6.68 17.44 4.58
C ALA A 207 -8.18 17.20 4.39
N GLN A 208 -8.82 17.96 3.48
CA GLN A 208 -10.22 17.76 3.12
C GLN A 208 -10.49 16.37 2.54
N ARG A 209 -9.57 15.87 1.70
CA ARG A 209 -9.67 14.52 1.15
C ARG A 209 -9.59 13.45 2.23
N LEU A 210 -8.74 13.62 3.25
CA LEU A 210 -8.62 12.69 4.37
C LEU A 210 -9.93 12.57 5.17
N LYS A 211 -10.72 13.64 5.32
CA LYS A 211 -12.05 13.58 5.96
C LYS A 211 -12.98 12.57 5.28
N GLY A 212 -12.89 12.47 3.96
CA GLY A 212 -13.70 11.56 3.16
C GLY A 212 -13.31 10.09 3.25
N TYR A 213 -12.21 9.74 3.90
CA TYR A 213 -11.74 8.36 3.94
C TYR A 213 -12.68 7.48 4.77
N SER A 214 -13.03 6.32 4.21
CA SER A 214 -13.76 5.24 4.85
C SER A 214 -13.24 3.88 4.39
N ILE A 215 -13.45 2.84 5.19
CA ILE A 215 -13.06 1.47 4.85
C ILE A 215 -14.20 0.82 4.06
N VAL A 216 -13.85 0.14 2.98
CA VAL A 216 -14.70 -0.84 2.32
C VAL A 216 -14.20 -2.22 2.71
N THR A 217 -15.01 -2.93 3.47
CA THR A 217 -14.85 -4.36 3.79
C THR A 217 -15.40 -5.21 2.67
#